data_b1e2076dee8118edf28428f6efd7bd75
#
_entry.id   b1e2076dee8118edf28428f6efd7bd75
#
_cell.length_a   1.000
_cell.length_b   1.000
_cell.length_c   1.000
_cell.angle_alpha   90.00
_cell.angle_beta   90.00
_cell.angle_gamma   90.00
#
_symmetry.space_group_name_H-M   'P 1'
#
loop_
_entity.id
_entity.type
_entity.pdbx_description
1 polymer ?
#
loop_
_entity_poly.entity_id
_entity_poly.type
_entity_poly.pdbx_seq_one_letter_code
_entity_poly.pdbx_strand_id
1 'polypeptide(L)'
;MLFLQRGTLYLRLADSSRVIKRRKKFMSSIVSIFFVLFLWWFLTGVILYTAKRLDLGDSKTRFTVVLVTFPLFLCAWYFYFNCLDGMSYAKIFCSFLASLFIWGWVELTFLTGVVAGIPLLEKQEIDGDTERERFINGFRSIALNECFLLSCLFVMAVLSIGSE
;
A
#
# COMPACT_ATOMS: atom_id res chain seq x y z
N MET A 1 -24.63 -11.41 -55.77
CA MET A 1 -24.58 -12.32 -54.61
C MET A 1 -23.23 -12.32 -53.85
N LEU A 2 -22.11 -12.23 -54.51
CA LEU A 2 -20.74 -12.23 -53.89
C LEU A 2 -20.44 -11.00 -53.00
N PHE A 3 -21.03 -9.83 -53.23
CA PHE A 3 -20.82 -8.63 -52.45
C PHE A 3 -21.41 -8.68 -51.02
N LEU A 4 -22.55 -9.30 -50.87
CA LEU A 4 -23.23 -9.47 -49.53
C LEU A 4 -22.43 -10.46 -48.65
N GLN A 5 -21.83 -11.48 -49.24
CA GLN A 5 -21.07 -12.49 -48.51
C GLN A 5 -19.72 -11.93 -47.98
N ARG A 6 -19.09 -11.01 -48.69
CA ARG A 6 -17.88 -10.32 -48.22
C ARG A 6 -18.21 -9.36 -47.03
N GLY A 7 -19.31 -8.64 -47.09
CA GLY A 7 -19.72 -7.74 -45.98
C GLY A 7 -19.96 -8.48 -44.66
N THR A 8 -20.62 -9.62 -44.70
CA THR A 8 -20.87 -10.43 -43.49
C THR A 8 -19.60 -11.06 -42.92
N LEU A 9 -18.64 -11.41 -43.78
CA LEU A 9 -17.34 -11.94 -43.34
C LEU A 9 -16.51 -10.87 -42.61
N TYR A 10 -16.44 -9.64 -43.14
CA TYR A 10 -15.76 -8.52 -42.49
C TYR A 10 -16.38 -8.16 -41.16
N LEU A 11 -17.68 -8.16 -41.01
CA LEU A 11 -18.38 -7.90 -39.75
C LEU A 11 -18.09 -8.99 -38.71
N ARG A 12 -18.08 -10.26 -39.09
CA ARG A 12 -17.70 -11.37 -38.19
C ARG A 12 -16.23 -11.30 -37.74
N LEU A 13 -15.31 -10.95 -38.62
CA LEU A 13 -13.89 -10.79 -38.28
C LEU A 13 -13.68 -9.59 -37.35
N ALA A 14 -14.37 -8.48 -37.59
CA ALA A 14 -14.33 -7.30 -36.71
C ALA A 14 -14.90 -7.60 -35.32
N ASP A 15 -15.98 -8.37 -35.24
CA ASP A 15 -16.60 -8.76 -33.96
C ASP A 15 -15.70 -9.75 -33.19
N SER A 16 -15.14 -10.73 -33.88
CA SER A 16 -14.15 -11.67 -33.29
C SER A 16 -12.94 -10.95 -32.73
N SER A 17 -12.41 -9.94 -33.42
CA SER A 17 -11.26 -9.16 -32.94
C SER A 17 -11.61 -8.31 -31.70
N ARG A 18 -12.81 -7.78 -31.62
CA ARG A 18 -13.30 -7.05 -30.42
C ARG A 18 -13.46 -7.97 -29.22
N VAL A 19 -14.00 -9.16 -29.41
CA VAL A 19 -14.16 -10.17 -28.34
C VAL A 19 -12.79 -10.60 -27.81
N ILE A 20 -11.82 -10.85 -28.69
CA ILE A 20 -10.44 -11.22 -28.29
C ILE A 20 -9.77 -10.08 -27.52
N LYS A 21 -9.92 -8.82 -27.98
CA LYS A 21 -9.39 -7.64 -27.26
C LYS A 21 -10.02 -7.49 -25.88
N ARG A 22 -11.33 -7.68 -25.75
CA ARG A 22 -12.03 -7.62 -24.45
C ARG A 22 -11.54 -8.73 -23.50
N ARG A 23 -11.38 -9.96 -23.99
CA ARG A 23 -10.84 -11.08 -23.21
C ARG A 23 -9.43 -10.80 -22.72
N LYS A 24 -8.54 -10.32 -23.59
CA LYS A 24 -7.16 -9.96 -23.18
C LYS A 24 -7.14 -8.87 -22.13
N LYS A 25 -7.96 -7.83 -22.28
CA LYS A 25 -8.08 -6.75 -21.28
C LYS A 25 -8.61 -7.26 -19.94
N PHE A 26 -9.61 -8.14 -19.94
CA PHE A 26 -10.18 -8.74 -18.73
C PHE A 26 -9.16 -9.64 -18.01
N MET A 27 -8.46 -10.51 -18.74
CA MET A 27 -7.39 -11.36 -18.19
C MET A 27 -6.26 -10.52 -17.58
N SER A 28 -5.83 -9.47 -18.27
CA SER A 28 -4.81 -8.54 -17.75
C SER A 28 -5.25 -7.87 -16.46
N SER A 29 -6.53 -7.45 -16.36
CA SER A 29 -7.08 -6.83 -15.13
C SER A 29 -7.10 -7.81 -13.96
N ILE A 30 -7.50 -9.06 -14.19
CA ILE A 30 -7.51 -10.09 -13.14
C ILE A 30 -6.08 -10.35 -12.63
N VAL A 31 -5.12 -10.53 -13.54
CA VAL A 31 -3.72 -10.75 -13.17
C VAL A 31 -3.18 -9.57 -12.36
N SER A 32 -3.51 -8.33 -12.75
CA SER A 32 -3.10 -7.14 -12.01
C SER A 32 -3.69 -7.11 -10.60
N ILE A 33 -4.95 -7.46 -10.40
CA ILE A 33 -5.59 -7.53 -9.09
C ILE A 33 -4.89 -8.56 -8.19
N PHE A 34 -4.65 -9.77 -8.71
CA PHE A 34 -3.94 -10.80 -7.95
C PHE A 34 -2.52 -10.37 -7.59
N PHE A 35 -1.84 -9.69 -8.50
CA PHE A 35 -0.48 -9.19 -8.25
C PHE A 35 -0.46 -8.12 -7.17
N VAL A 36 -1.40 -7.18 -7.17
CA VAL A 36 -1.56 -6.15 -6.14
C VAL A 36 -1.84 -6.77 -4.77
N LEU A 37 -2.78 -7.73 -4.71
CA LEU A 37 -3.10 -8.43 -3.47
C LEU A 37 -1.90 -9.23 -2.95
N PHE A 38 -1.16 -9.88 -3.85
CA PHE A 38 0.05 -10.62 -3.48
C PHE A 38 1.13 -9.69 -2.92
N LEU A 39 1.39 -8.54 -3.56
CA LEU A 39 2.37 -7.56 -3.08
C LEU A 39 1.99 -7.01 -1.71
N TRP A 40 0.72 -6.66 -1.52
CA TRP A 40 0.22 -6.19 -0.22
C TRP A 40 0.39 -7.25 0.87
N TRP A 41 -0.02 -8.47 0.59
CA TRP A 41 0.12 -9.60 1.52
C TRP A 41 1.60 -9.87 1.84
N PHE A 42 2.46 -9.92 0.82
CA PHE A 42 3.89 -10.15 0.98
C PHE A 42 4.55 -9.06 1.84
N LEU A 43 4.26 -7.78 1.55
CA LEU A 43 4.78 -6.65 2.31
C LEU A 43 4.32 -6.68 3.75
N THR A 44 3.05 -6.98 4.00
CA THR A 44 2.51 -7.17 5.36
C THR A 44 3.27 -8.27 6.09
N GLY A 45 3.55 -9.40 5.44
CA GLY A 45 4.35 -10.48 6.01
C GLY A 45 5.78 -10.05 6.37
N VAL A 46 6.44 -9.28 5.50
CA VAL A 46 7.78 -8.72 5.75
C VAL A 46 7.77 -7.77 6.94
N ILE A 47 6.78 -6.88 7.02
CA ILE A 47 6.63 -5.92 8.13
C ILE A 47 6.42 -6.66 9.46
N LEU A 48 5.49 -7.61 9.50
CA LEU A 48 5.23 -8.41 10.70
C LEU A 48 6.45 -9.23 11.13
N TYR A 49 7.16 -9.83 10.18
CA TYR A 49 8.40 -10.56 10.47
C TYR A 49 9.47 -9.63 11.06
N THR A 50 9.63 -8.45 10.49
CA THR A 50 10.58 -7.44 10.96
C THR A 50 10.19 -6.94 12.34
N ALA A 51 8.94 -6.59 12.56
CA ALA A 51 8.42 -6.14 13.86
C ALA A 51 8.66 -7.21 14.95
N LYS A 52 8.33 -8.48 14.65
CA LYS A 52 8.57 -9.59 15.58
C LYS A 52 10.06 -9.78 15.92
N ARG A 53 10.95 -9.58 14.95
CA ARG A 53 12.41 -9.66 15.20
C ARG A 53 12.90 -8.50 16.05
N LEU A 54 12.35 -7.31 15.84
CA LEU A 54 12.70 -6.11 16.60
C LEU A 54 12.13 -6.11 18.01
N ASP A 55 11.02 -6.78 18.25
CA ASP A 55 10.40 -6.91 19.56
C ASP A 55 11.27 -7.72 20.54
N LEU A 56 12.05 -8.68 20.01
CA LEU A 56 13.05 -9.44 20.77
C LEU A 56 14.32 -8.62 21.05
N GLY A 57 14.43 -7.41 20.49
CA GLY A 57 15.60 -6.54 20.60
C GLY A 57 15.42 -5.40 21.58
N ASP A 58 16.54 -4.71 21.86
CA ASP A 58 16.56 -3.51 22.71
C ASP A 58 15.83 -2.33 22.02
N SER A 59 15.25 -1.42 22.82
CA SER A 59 14.56 -0.20 22.36
C SER A 59 15.41 0.63 21.38
N LYS A 60 16.73 0.67 21.59
CA LYS A 60 17.67 1.34 20.68
C LYS A 60 17.67 0.72 19.28
N THR A 61 17.57 -0.61 19.19
CA THR A 61 17.53 -1.33 17.91
C THR A 61 16.26 -0.99 17.12
N ARG A 62 15.11 -0.91 17.79
CA ARG A 62 13.83 -0.51 17.18
C ARG A 62 13.92 0.89 16.55
N PHE A 63 14.41 1.87 17.34
CA PHE A 63 14.60 3.23 16.86
C PHE A 63 15.60 3.31 15.70
N THR A 64 16.71 2.58 15.78
CA THR A 64 17.73 2.54 14.72
C THR A 64 17.17 2.00 13.42
N VAL A 65 16.35 0.95 13.44
CA VAL A 65 15.75 0.39 12.21
C VAL A 65 14.78 1.37 11.58
N VAL A 66 13.93 2.04 12.37
CA VAL A 66 13.03 3.07 11.86
C VAL A 66 13.81 4.23 11.25
N LEU A 67 14.91 4.66 11.89
CA LEU A 67 15.75 5.73 11.37
C LEU A 67 16.46 5.33 10.08
N VAL A 68 16.99 4.12 9.99
CA VAL A 68 17.68 3.59 8.80
C VAL A 68 16.71 3.39 7.62
N THR A 69 15.46 3.05 7.91
CA THR A 69 14.42 2.90 6.87
C THR A 69 13.75 4.22 6.48
N PHE A 70 13.94 5.31 7.24
CA PHE A 70 13.38 6.63 6.94
C PHE A 70 13.77 7.18 5.54
N PRO A 71 15.02 7.05 5.05
CA PRO A 71 15.36 7.43 3.69
C PRO A 71 14.53 6.72 2.62
N LEU A 72 14.15 5.45 2.84
CA LEU A 72 13.26 4.72 1.91
C LEU A 72 11.87 5.35 1.86
N PHE A 73 11.36 5.81 3.00
CA PHE A 73 10.10 6.55 3.06
C PHE A 73 10.17 7.87 2.27
N LEU A 74 11.26 8.62 2.41
CA LEU A 74 11.48 9.84 1.63
C LEU A 74 11.63 9.55 0.12
N CYS A 75 12.35 8.49 -0.23
CA CYS A 75 12.45 8.02 -1.62
C CYS A 75 11.07 7.63 -2.18
N ALA A 76 10.23 6.96 -1.40
CA ALA A 76 8.88 6.60 -1.84
C ALA A 76 8.04 7.85 -2.13
N TRP A 77 8.09 8.89 -1.31
CA TRP A 77 7.45 10.18 -1.58
C TRP A 77 7.99 10.83 -2.85
N TYR A 78 9.31 10.86 -3.04
CA TYR A 78 9.94 11.39 -4.25
C TYR A 78 9.47 10.66 -5.52
N PHE A 79 9.44 9.33 -5.49
CA PHE A 79 8.93 8.53 -6.62
C PHE A 79 7.44 8.75 -6.85
N TYR A 80 6.64 8.86 -5.79
CA TYR A 80 5.22 9.17 -5.89
C TYR A 80 4.99 10.46 -6.67
N PHE A 81 5.65 11.55 -6.28
CA PHE A 81 5.56 12.85 -6.98
C PHE A 81 5.96 12.75 -8.46
N ASN A 82 7.07 12.11 -8.77
CA ASN A 82 7.55 11.99 -10.15
C ASN A 82 6.68 11.08 -11.03
N CYS A 83 5.89 10.21 -10.43
CA CYS A 83 5.01 9.29 -11.15
C CYS A 83 3.60 9.86 -11.38
N LEU A 84 3.28 11.05 -10.82
CA LEU A 84 1.98 11.70 -11.02
C LEU A 84 1.86 12.34 -12.41
N ASP A 85 2.98 12.81 -13.02
CA ASP A 85 2.97 13.48 -14.32
C ASP A 85 2.72 12.50 -15.47
N GLY A 86 1.53 12.57 -16.05
CA GLY A 86 1.13 11.85 -17.27
C GLY A 86 0.66 10.40 -17.07
N MET A 87 -0.32 9.99 -17.86
CA MET A 87 -0.95 8.66 -17.81
C MET A 87 -0.17 7.59 -18.56
N SER A 88 0.87 7.02 -17.97
CA SER A 88 1.51 5.79 -18.45
C SER A 88 1.25 4.63 -17.48
N TYR A 89 1.07 3.41 -18.00
CA TYR A 89 0.92 2.20 -17.15
C TYR A 89 2.09 2.03 -16.18
N ALA A 90 3.31 2.34 -16.61
CA ALA A 90 4.50 2.27 -15.76
C ALA A 90 4.43 3.27 -14.60
N LYS A 91 3.93 4.49 -14.84
CA LYS A 91 3.78 5.52 -13.81
C LYS A 91 2.69 5.19 -12.81
N ILE A 92 1.54 4.66 -13.27
CA ILE A 92 0.47 4.18 -12.39
C ILE A 92 0.98 3.06 -11.48
N PHE A 93 1.76 2.14 -12.02
CA PHE A 93 2.35 1.06 -11.24
C PHE A 93 3.41 1.58 -10.24
N CYS A 94 4.23 2.54 -10.66
CA CYS A 94 5.24 3.17 -9.82
C CYS A 94 4.60 3.95 -8.66
N SER A 95 3.56 4.76 -8.92
CA SER A 95 2.84 5.50 -7.87
C SER A 95 2.14 4.56 -6.88
N PHE A 96 1.60 3.45 -7.37
CA PHE A 96 1.03 2.41 -6.51
C PHE A 96 2.10 1.77 -5.60
N LEU A 97 3.26 1.38 -6.15
CA LEU A 97 4.35 0.85 -5.34
C LEU A 97 4.85 1.86 -4.31
N ALA A 98 5.02 3.12 -4.71
CA ALA A 98 5.42 4.19 -3.79
C ALA A 98 4.41 4.35 -2.64
N SER A 99 3.10 4.34 -2.94
CA SER A 99 2.04 4.38 -1.94
C SER A 99 2.12 3.20 -0.96
N LEU A 100 2.38 2.01 -1.48
CA LEU A 100 2.50 0.80 -0.68
C LEU A 100 3.72 0.86 0.26
N PHE A 101 4.85 1.44 -0.19
CA PHE A 101 6.02 1.66 0.65
C PHE A 101 5.78 2.73 1.73
N ILE A 102 5.08 3.83 1.41
CA ILE A 102 4.68 4.86 2.36
C ILE A 102 3.81 4.23 3.46
N TRP A 103 2.77 3.49 3.07
CA TRP A 103 1.91 2.77 4.01
C TRP A 103 2.72 1.78 4.85
N GLY A 104 3.57 0.97 4.23
CA GLY A 104 4.35 -0.05 4.91
C GLY A 104 5.33 0.53 5.94
N TRP A 105 5.93 1.69 5.66
CA TRP A 105 6.79 2.36 6.62
C TRP A 105 6.02 2.90 7.81
N VAL A 106 4.84 3.50 7.60
CA VAL A 106 3.95 3.94 8.68
C VAL A 106 3.55 2.77 9.57
N GLU A 107 3.15 1.65 8.97
CA GLU A 107 2.78 0.43 9.68
C GLU A 107 3.96 -0.14 10.49
N LEU A 108 5.17 -0.14 9.92
CA LEU A 108 6.37 -0.58 10.62
C LEU A 108 6.66 0.30 11.85
N THR A 109 6.55 1.63 11.74
CA THR A 109 6.77 2.55 12.86
C THR A 109 5.75 2.38 13.97
N PHE A 110 4.51 2.06 13.60
CA PHE A 110 3.45 1.75 14.55
C PHE A 110 3.72 0.43 15.27
N LEU A 111 3.97 -0.65 14.53
CA LEU A 111 4.21 -1.99 15.09
C LEU A 111 5.46 -2.06 15.99
N THR A 112 6.48 -1.25 15.69
CA THR A 112 7.67 -1.14 16.53
C THR A 112 7.49 -0.25 17.76
N GLY A 113 6.34 0.43 17.87
CA GLY A 113 6.02 1.34 18.99
C GLY A 113 6.83 2.64 19.00
N VAL A 114 7.61 2.94 17.95
CA VAL A 114 8.45 4.15 17.92
C VAL A 114 7.63 5.42 17.82
N VAL A 115 6.55 5.44 17.05
CA VAL A 115 5.67 6.61 16.88
C VAL A 115 4.56 6.64 17.92
N ALA A 116 3.97 5.51 18.25
CA ALA A 116 2.86 5.43 19.21
C ALA A 116 3.31 5.25 20.68
N GLY A 117 4.60 4.99 20.91
CA GLY A 117 5.16 4.84 22.27
C GLY A 117 4.73 3.58 23.03
N ILE A 118 3.92 2.70 22.41
CA ILE A 118 3.43 1.46 23.03
C ILE A 118 3.82 0.31 22.13
N PRO A 119 4.85 -0.49 22.46
CA PRO A 119 5.17 -1.73 21.76
C PRO A 119 4.00 -2.70 21.88
N LEU A 120 3.50 -3.23 20.75
CA LEU A 120 2.35 -4.13 20.71
C LEU A 120 2.53 -5.42 21.54
N LEU A 121 3.77 -5.81 21.81
CA LEU A 121 4.12 -7.08 22.45
C LEU A 121 4.77 -6.91 23.82
N GLU A 122 5.11 -5.69 24.22
CA GLU A 122 5.57 -5.44 25.57
C GLU A 122 4.36 -5.54 26.50
N LYS A 123 4.16 -6.74 27.02
CA LYS A 123 3.26 -7.05 28.12
C LYS A 123 3.78 -6.31 29.36
N GLN A 124 3.63 -4.99 29.36
CA GLN A 124 3.77 -4.26 30.60
C GLN A 124 2.65 -4.76 31.49
N GLU A 125 2.98 -5.63 32.42
CA GLU A 125 2.22 -5.80 33.65
C GLU A 125 2.28 -4.45 34.38
N ILE A 126 1.47 -3.52 33.90
CA ILE A 126 1.21 -2.28 34.61
C ILE A 126 0.26 -2.70 35.74
N ASP A 127 0.90 -3.03 36.84
CA ASP A 127 0.24 -3.33 38.11
C ASP A 127 -0.57 -2.07 38.50
N GLY A 128 -1.89 -2.15 38.40
CA GLY A 128 -2.81 -1.08 38.84
C GLY A 128 -3.71 -0.44 37.77
N ASP A 129 -3.50 -0.69 36.47
CA ASP A 129 -4.38 -0.13 35.44
C ASP A 129 -5.71 -0.88 35.36
N THR A 130 -6.80 -0.12 35.52
CA THR A 130 -8.16 -0.61 35.24
C THR A 130 -8.29 -1.03 33.78
N GLU A 131 -9.14 -2.04 33.49
CA GLU A 131 -9.41 -2.50 32.10
C GLU A 131 -9.79 -1.33 31.17
N ARG A 132 -10.45 -0.32 31.71
CA ARG A 132 -10.81 0.91 30.99
C ARG A 132 -9.58 1.71 30.54
N GLU A 133 -8.57 1.85 31.40
CA GLU A 133 -7.33 2.59 31.06
C GLU A 133 -6.54 1.86 29.98
N ARG A 134 -6.45 0.53 30.07
CA ARG A 134 -5.83 -0.31 29.02
C ARG A 134 -6.54 -0.16 27.69
N PHE A 135 -7.88 -0.14 27.70
CA PHE A 135 -8.68 0.06 26.50
C PHE A 135 -8.48 1.46 25.90
N ILE A 136 -8.50 2.51 26.72
CA ILE A 136 -8.29 3.89 26.26
C ILE A 136 -6.90 4.07 25.69
N ASN A 137 -5.85 3.51 26.31
CA ASN A 137 -4.47 3.59 25.81
C ASN A 137 -4.30 2.85 24.49
N GLY A 138 -4.87 1.63 24.36
CA GLY A 138 -4.88 0.88 23.11
C GLY A 138 -5.64 1.62 22.00
N PHE A 139 -6.81 2.16 22.30
CA PHE A 139 -7.60 2.95 21.35
C PHE A 139 -6.86 4.21 20.89
N ARG A 140 -6.23 4.94 21.82
CA ARG A 140 -5.43 6.13 21.49
C ARG A 140 -4.26 5.80 20.57
N SER A 141 -3.58 4.68 20.80
CA SER A 141 -2.47 4.22 19.95
C SER A 141 -2.94 3.94 18.52
N ILE A 142 -4.04 3.18 18.38
CA ILE A 142 -4.63 2.88 17.06
C ILE A 142 -5.10 4.16 16.37
N ALA A 143 -5.81 5.05 17.11
CA ALA A 143 -6.30 6.30 16.55
C ALA A 143 -5.18 7.21 16.03
N LEU A 144 -4.02 7.27 16.70
CA LEU A 144 -2.86 8.02 16.24
C LEU A 144 -2.30 7.46 14.92
N ASN A 145 -2.21 6.13 14.81
CA ASN A 145 -1.77 5.48 13.57
C ASN A 145 -2.74 5.76 12.41
N GLU A 146 -4.04 5.59 12.64
CA GLU A 146 -5.08 5.87 11.65
C GLU A 146 -5.08 7.34 11.21
N CYS A 147 -4.95 8.28 12.14
CA CYS A 147 -4.83 9.71 11.82
C CYS A 147 -3.60 9.99 10.96
N PHE A 148 -2.47 9.35 11.23
CA PHE A 148 -1.26 9.53 10.45
C PHE A 148 -1.39 8.94 9.04
N LEU A 149 -1.96 7.74 8.92
CA LEU A 149 -2.27 7.12 7.62
C LEU A 149 -3.25 7.96 6.80
N LEU A 150 -4.33 8.45 7.42
CA LEU A 150 -5.31 9.32 6.77
C LEU A 150 -4.68 10.64 6.32
N SER A 151 -3.75 11.21 7.10
CA SER A 151 -3.01 12.41 6.71
C SER A 151 -2.14 12.16 5.48
N CYS A 152 -1.40 11.06 5.44
CA CYS A 152 -0.62 10.66 4.26
C CYS A 152 -1.53 10.46 3.04
N LEU A 153 -2.65 9.74 3.20
CA LEU A 153 -3.61 9.49 2.13
C LEU A 153 -4.24 10.80 1.61
N PHE A 154 -4.59 11.73 2.52
CA PHE A 154 -5.13 13.03 2.16
C PHE A 154 -4.13 13.84 1.33
N VAL A 155 -2.87 13.91 1.76
CA VAL A 155 -1.80 14.59 1.00
C VAL A 155 -1.65 13.97 -0.38
N MET A 156 -1.61 12.64 -0.48
CA MET A 156 -1.52 11.93 -1.76
C MET A 156 -2.71 12.22 -2.68
N ALA A 157 -3.93 12.26 -2.13
CA ALA A 157 -5.14 12.57 -2.89
C ALA A 157 -5.13 14.02 -3.41
N VAL A 158 -4.77 15.00 -2.57
CA VAL A 158 -4.68 16.41 -2.97
C VAL A 158 -3.67 16.60 -4.09
N LEU A 159 -2.51 15.95 -3.99
CA LEU A 159 -1.46 16.02 -5.02
C LEU A 159 -1.89 15.37 -6.34
N SER A 160 -2.65 14.28 -6.26
CA SER A 160 -3.17 13.60 -7.45
C SER A 160 -4.20 14.44 -8.22
N ILE A 161 -5.01 15.24 -7.53
CA ILE A 161 -6.02 16.12 -8.16
C ILE A 161 -5.35 17.29 -8.90
N GLY A 162 -4.19 17.76 -8.43
CA GLY A 162 -3.46 18.88 -9.05
C GLY A 162 -2.55 18.51 -10.23
N SER A 163 -2.49 17.23 -10.61
CA SER A 163 -1.58 16.70 -11.63
C SER A 163 -2.23 16.47 -13.01
N GLU A 164 -3.43 17.01 -13.28
CA GLU A 164 -4.09 16.98 -14.59
C GLU A 164 -3.58 18.03 -15.55
#